data_bc3e12e8073c4c5694539d1e83f8d10d
#
_entry.id   bc3e12e8073c4c5694539d1e83f8d10d
#
_cell.length_a   1.000
_cell.length_b   1.000
_cell.length_c   1.000
_cell.angle_alpha   90.00
_cell.angle_beta   90.00
_cell.angle_gamma   90.00
#
_symmetry.space_group_name_H-M   'P 1'
#
loop_
_entity.id
_entity.type
_entity.pdbx_description
1 polymer ?
#
loop_
_entity_poly.entity_id
_entity_poly.type
_entity_poly.pdbx_seq_one_letter_code
_entity_poly.pdbx_strand_id
1 'polypeptide(L)'
;KKNKIWEQYDHMITRNVISNMGGNASVIKTNSKFQAIAVTTDCNIFYCDNDPYEGALQAVAESYRNLISVGSKPLALTNCLNFGNPEKGEIMGQFINSIKGINNASKKLNLPIVSGNVSFYNETNNINIPPTPQIGAVGVIDDYRKVISYNSFHINDELYLIGAHGTHLSSSAYERCFFDHKIIKKDSVPPKVNLTNEKNNGNLITKLINKKIISACHDISDGG
;
A
#
# COMPACT_ATOMS: atom_id res chain seq x y z
N LYS A 1 3.03 -15.60 -12.70
CA LYS A 1 1.64 -15.46 -12.22
C LYS A 1 1.34 -16.61 -11.26
N LYS A 2 0.82 -16.29 -10.06
CA LYS A 2 0.67 -17.25 -8.96
C LYS A 2 -0.79 -17.72 -8.79
N ASN A 3 -1.59 -17.70 -9.85
CA ASN A 3 -3.02 -18.04 -9.85
C ASN A 3 -3.28 -19.40 -9.18
N LYS A 4 -2.49 -20.41 -9.52
CA LYS A 4 -2.62 -21.76 -8.95
C LYS A 4 -2.55 -21.80 -7.42
N ILE A 5 -1.88 -20.81 -6.80
CA ILE A 5 -1.74 -20.75 -5.33
C ILE A 5 -2.99 -20.13 -4.72
N TRP A 6 -3.39 -18.95 -5.15
CA TRP A 6 -4.47 -18.21 -4.49
C TRP A 6 -5.87 -18.67 -4.86
N GLU A 7 -6.08 -19.21 -6.07
CA GLU A 7 -7.39 -19.75 -6.48
C GLU A 7 -7.91 -20.84 -5.53
N GLN A 8 -7.01 -21.65 -4.99
CA GLN A 8 -7.38 -22.72 -4.05
C GLN A 8 -8.01 -22.19 -2.76
N TYR A 9 -7.54 -21.05 -2.27
CA TYR A 9 -7.95 -20.50 -0.97
C TYR A 9 -9.10 -19.52 -1.13
N ASP A 10 -9.03 -18.63 -2.10
CA ASP A 10 -9.92 -17.48 -2.19
C ASP A 10 -11.23 -17.78 -2.90
N HIS A 11 -11.20 -18.64 -3.92
CA HIS A 11 -12.39 -18.95 -4.72
C HIS A 11 -13.06 -20.26 -4.34
N MET A 12 -12.32 -21.22 -3.85
CA MET A 12 -12.84 -22.58 -3.62
C MET A 12 -13.36 -22.81 -2.20
N ILE A 13 -12.75 -22.19 -1.18
CA ILE A 13 -13.05 -22.51 0.23
C ILE A 13 -14.26 -21.73 0.74
N THR A 14 -14.20 -20.41 0.75
CA THR A 14 -15.26 -19.59 1.39
C THR A 14 -16.24 -18.98 0.40
N ARG A 15 -15.82 -18.74 -0.85
CA ARG A 15 -16.58 -18.03 -1.90
C ARG A 15 -17.12 -16.66 -1.49
N ASN A 16 -16.48 -16.04 -0.49
CA ASN A 16 -16.88 -14.73 0.04
C ASN A 16 -16.10 -13.57 -0.59
N VAL A 17 -15.10 -13.86 -1.41
CA VAL A 17 -14.32 -12.83 -2.11
C VAL A 17 -15.16 -12.19 -3.20
N ILE A 18 -15.23 -10.84 -3.20
CA ILE A 18 -16.02 -10.04 -4.14
C ILE A 18 -15.12 -9.54 -5.28
N SER A 19 -13.94 -9.03 -4.95
CA SER A 19 -12.98 -8.53 -5.94
C SER A 19 -12.02 -9.62 -6.38
N ASN A 20 -11.74 -9.67 -7.69
CA ASN A 20 -10.70 -10.56 -8.20
C ASN A 20 -9.32 -10.13 -7.71
N MET A 21 -8.41 -11.09 -7.61
CA MET A 21 -7.01 -10.86 -7.30
C MET A 21 -6.32 -10.00 -8.37
N GLY A 22 -5.38 -9.18 -7.92
CA GLY A 22 -4.67 -8.20 -8.76
C GLY A 22 -5.29 -6.81 -8.73
N GLY A 23 -6.35 -6.61 -7.93
CA GLY A 23 -6.87 -5.28 -7.60
C GLY A 23 -6.11 -4.63 -6.42
N ASN A 24 -6.50 -3.41 -6.09
CA ASN A 24 -5.84 -2.60 -5.06
C ASN A 24 -6.03 -3.18 -3.65
N ALA A 25 -7.17 -3.78 -3.36
CA ALA A 25 -7.45 -4.46 -2.10
C ALA A 25 -8.33 -5.69 -2.32
N SER A 26 -8.17 -6.71 -1.48
CA SER A 26 -9.10 -7.83 -1.41
C SER A 26 -10.37 -7.41 -0.67
N VAL A 27 -11.54 -7.74 -1.22
CA VAL A 27 -12.84 -7.43 -0.61
C VAL A 27 -13.57 -8.73 -0.30
N ILE A 28 -13.92 -8.91 0.98
CA ILE A 28 -14.49 -10.15 1.50
C ILE A 28 -15.83 -9.83 2.16
N LYS A 29 -16.89 -10.55 1.78
CA LYS A 29 -18.21 -10.44 2.43
C LYS A 29 -18.13 -10.87 3.89
N THR A 30 -18.83 -10.15 4.75
CA THR A 30 -19.07 -10.56 6.14
C THR A 30 -20.38 -11.37 6.23
N ASN A 31 -20.67 -11.85 7.42
CA ASN A 31 -21.97 -12.49 7.70
C ASN A 31 -23.16 -11.49 7.75
N SER A 32 -22.89 -10.21 7.71
CA SER A 32 -23.92 -9.15 7.59
C SER A 32 -24.47 -9.10 6.17
N LYS A 33 -25.74 -8.75 6.02
CA LYS A 33 -26.47 -8.81 4.74
C LYS A 33 -25.78 -8.11 3.56
N PHE A 34 -25.10 -6.99 3.80
CA PHE A 34 -24.48 -6.18 2.73
C PHE A 34 -23.04 -5.75 3.02
N GLN A 35 -22.54 -5.96 4.24
CA GLN A 35 -21.25 -5.47 4.66
C GLN A 35 -20.10 -6.32 4.12
N ALA A 36 -18.99 -5.68 3.84
CA ALA A 36 -17.73 -6.34 3.48
C ALA A 36 -16.54 -5.69 4.20
N ILE A 37 -15.44 -6.42 4.26
CA ILE A 37 -14.14 -5.96 4.73
C ILE A 37 -13.22 -5.87 3.52
N ALA A 38 -12.48 -4.77 3.41
CA ALA A 38 -11.37 -4.62 2.49
C ALA A 38 -10.04 -4.77 3.23
N VAL A 39 -9.10 -5.49 2.63
CA VAL A 39 -7.76 -5.75 3.21
C VAL A 39 -6.70 -5.53 2.15
N THR A 40 -5.61 -4.87 2.51
CA THR A 40 -4.42 -4.72 1.67
C THR A 40 -3.14 -4.86 2.49
N THR A 41 -2.03 -5.14 1.81
CA THR A 41 -0.69 -5.16 2.41
C THR A 41 0.30 -4.50 1.48
N ASP A 42 1.11 -3.58 2.01
CA ASP A 42 1.99 -2.74 1.19
C ASP A 42 3.36 -2.54 1.84
N CYS A 43 4.39 -2.59 1.03
CA CYS A 43 5.76 -2.19 1.35
C CYS A 43 6.60 -2.12 0.09
N ASN A 44 7.21 -0.97 -0.17
CA ASN A 44 8.24 -0.86 -1.21
C ASN A 44 9.62 -0.89 -0.55
N ILE A 45 10.29 -2.04 -0.60
CA ILE A 45 11.59 -2.25 0.04
C ILE A 45 12.68 -1.33 -0.51
N PHE A 46 12.57 -0.88 -1.75
CA PHE A 46 13.56 -0.01 -2.38
C PHE A 46 13.42 1.44 -1.91
N TYR A 47 12.19 1.89 -1.68
CA TYR A 47 11.95 3.16 -1.03
C TYR A 47 12.50 3.13 0.40
N CYS A 48 12.26 2.04 1.13
CA CYS A 48 12.72 1.87 2.51
C CYS A 48 14.25 1.75 2.61
N ASP A 49 14.92 1.14 1.64
CA ASP A 49 16.39 1.02 1.62
C ASP A 49 17.07 2.36 1.33
N ASN A 50 16.45 3.20 0.49
CA ASN A 50 16.98 4.53 0.16
C ASN A 50 16.64 5.57 1.23
N ASP A 51 15.42 5.57 1.74
CA ASP A 51 14.96 6.43 2.85
C ASP A 51 13.94 5.67 3.70
N PRO A 52 14.34 5.11 4.85
CA PRO A 52 13.45 4.33 5.72
C PRO A 52 12.25 5.11 6.26
N TYR A 53 12.38 6.42 6.44
CA TYR A 53 11.29 7.28 6.89
C TYR A 53 10.25 7.46 5.78
N GLU A 54 10.69 7.90 4.60
CA GLU A 54 9.80 8.15 3.47
C GLU A 54 9.20 6.84 2.93
N GLY A 55 10.00 5.77 2.83
CA GLY A 55 9.52 4.46 2.38
C GLY A 55 8.44 3.88 3.27
N ALA A 56 8.60 3.99 4.60
CA ALA A 56 7.61 3.53 5.55
C ALA A 56 6.34 4.41 5.56
N LEU A 57 6.50 5.71 5.36
CA LEU A 57 5.40 6.66 5.19
C LEU A 57 4.60 6.36 3.92
N GLN A 58 5.30 6.06 2.80
CA GLN A 58 4.70 5.62 1.54
C GLN A 58 3.87 4.33 1.70
N ALA A 59 4.38 3.34 2.43
CA ALA A 59 3.65 2.08 2.65
C ALA A 59 2.30 2.31 3.32
N VAL A 60 2.22 3.21 4.30
CA VAL A 60 0.95 3.60 4.93
C VAL A 60 0.05 4.36 3.96
N ALA A 61 0.60 5.29 3.18
CA ALA A 61 -0.17 6.07 2.21
C ALA A 61 -0.72 5.19 1.08
N GLU A 62 0.04 4.23 0.60
CA GLU A 62 -0.38 3.25 -0.41
C GLU A 62 -1.49 2.36 0.12
N SER A 63 -1.34 1.81 1.33
CA SER A 63 -2.40 1.04 1.99
C SER A 63 -3.70 1.85 2.11
N TYR A 64 -3.61 3.14 2.44
CA TYR A 64 -4.78 4.04 2.49
C TYR A 64 -5.42 4.19 1.11
N ARG A 65 -4.64 4.47 0.05
CA ARG A 65 -5.14 4.59 -1.33
C ARG A 65 -5.82 3.32 -1.81
N ASN A 66 -5.20 2.17 -1.54
CA ASN A 66 -5.72 0.86 -1.92
C ASN A 66 -7.11 0.60 -1.33
N LEU A 67 -7.31 0.91 -0.04
CA LEU A 67 -8.62 0.77 0.59
C LEU A 67 -9.66 1.73 0.01
N ILE A 68 -9.29 2.98 -0.22
CA ILE A 68 -10.18 4.00 -0.79
C ILE A 68 -10.62 3.63 -2.21
N SER A 69 -9.70 3.14 -3.04
CA SER A 69 -9.96 2.85 -4.45
C SER A 69 -10.97 1.73 -4.69
N VAL A 70 -11.20 0.87 -3.72
CA VAL A 70 -12.27 -0.14 -3.76
C VAL A 70 -13.58 0.32 -3.09
N GLY A 71 -13.63 1.56 -2.63
CA GLY A 71 -14.80 2.15 -1.97
C GLY A 71 -14.91 1.83 -0.48
N SER A 72 -13.85 1.38 0.16
CA SER A 72 -13.88 1.12 1.60
C SER A 72 -13.57 2.38 2.41
N LYS A 73 -14.03 2.39 3.66
CA LYS A 73 -13.63 3.33 4.69
C LYS A 73 -12.47 2.73 5.46
N PRO A 74 -11.24 3.26 5.34
CA PRO A 74 -10.09 2.78 6.09
C PRO A 74 -10.33 2.90 7.61
N LEU A 75 -9.98 1.88 8.39
CA LEU A 75 -10.23 1.82 9.82
C LEU A 75 -8.98 1.73 10.66
N ALA A 76 -8.08 0.80 10.33
CA ALA A 76 -6.95 0.48 11.16
C ALA A 76 -5.79 -0.13 10.36
N LEU A 77 -4.61 -0.09 10.97
CA LEU A 77 -3.38 -0.67 10.47
C LEU A 77 -2.88 -1.78 11.40
N THR A 78 -2.16 -2.71 10.82
CA THR A 78 -1.19 -3.57 11.49
C THR A 78 0.16 -3.41 10.80
N ASN A 79 1.25 -3.81 11.47
CA ASN A 79 2.56 -3.82 10.83
C ASN A 79 3.28 -5.14 11.08
N CYS A 80 4.18 -5.50 10.15
CA CYS A 80 5.11 -6.60 10.29
C CYS A 80 6.50 -6.06 9.94
N LEU A 81 7.26 -5.70 10.98
CA LEU A 81 8.52 -4.99 10.84
C LEU A 81 9.67 -5.97 10.83
N ASN A 82 10.40 -6.03 9.70
CA ASN A 82 11.52 -6.93 9.53
C ASN A 82 12.80 -6.14 9.24
N PHE A 83 13.80 -6.31 10.10
CA PHE A 83 15.08 -5.60 10.02
C PHE A 83 16.25 -6.53 10.30
N GLY A 84 17.42 -6.12 9.87
CA GLY A 84 18.67 -6.85 10.12
C GLY A 84 19.09 -6.82 11.59
N ASN A 85 20.39 -6.88 11.82
CA ASN A 85 20.96 -6.93 13.16
C ASN A 85 20.91 -5.55 13.85
N PRO A 86 20.12 -5.37 14.92
CA PRO A 86 19.90 -4.07 15.58
C PRO A 86 21.13 -3.56 16.38
N GLU A 87 22.12 -4.41 16.62
CA GLU A 87 23.39 -3.99 17.25
C GLU A 87 24.22 -3.11 16.30
N LYS A 88 23.94 -3.18 14.99
CA LYS A 88 24.52 -2.27 14.01
C LYS A 88 23.73 -0.95 14.02
N GLY A 89 24.40 0.16 14.35
CA GLY A 89 23.76 1.47 14.50
C GLY A 89 22.98 1.94 13.26
N GLU A 90 23.43 1.57 12.06
CA GLU A 90 22.72 1.82 10.80
C GLU A 90 21.34 1.15 10.80
N ILE A 91 21.26 -0.13 11.15
CA ILE A 91 20.03 -0.92 11.17
C ILE A 91 19.04 -0.37 12.21
N MET A 92 19.54 0.00 13.40
CA MET A 92 18.71 0.65 14.40
C MET A 92 18.22 2.03 13.91
N GLY A 93 19.06 2.77 13.18
CA GLY A 93 18.66 4.02 12.51
C GLY A 93 17.54 3.83 11.50
N GLN A 94 17.63 2.79 10.65
CA GLN A 94 16.57 2.42 9.70
C GLN A 94 15.25 2.09 10.42
N PHE A 95 15.31 1.30 11.48
CA PHE A 95 14.14 0.95 12.30
C PHE A 95 13.46 2.19 12.89
N ILE A 96 14.23 3.04 13.57
CA ILE A 96 13.71 4.26 14.22
C ILE A 96 13.05 5.19 13.17
N ASN A 97 13.68 5.38 12.02
CA ASN A 97 13.15 6.24 10.98
C ASN A 97 11.88 5.64 10.33
N SER A 98 11.83 4.33 10.12
CA SER A 98 10.62 3.65 9.66
C SER A 98 9.45 3.85 10.64
N ILE A 99 9.67 3.68 11.94
CA ILE A 99 8.64 3.92 12.96
C ILE A 99 8.17 5.38 12.95
N LYS A 100 9.08 6.34 12.79
CA LYS A 100 8.69 7.76 12.65
C LYS A 100 7.82 8.01 11.43
N GLY A 101 8.15 7.43 10.28
CA GLY A 101 7.37 7.52 9.05
C GLY A 101 5.96 6.95 9.21
N ILE A 102 5.86 5.71 9.72
CA ILE A 102 4.59 5.04 10.01
C ILE A 102 3.72 5.89 10.96
N ASN A 103 4.30 6.35 12.07
CA ASN A 103 3.59 7.14 13.08
C ASN A 103 3.08 8.47 12.52
N ASN A 104 3.86 9.16 11.69
CA ASN A 104 3.43 10.40 11.05
C ASN A 104 2.24 10.15 10.10
N ALA A 105 2.33 9.16 9.22
CA ALA A 105 1.27 8.84 8.27
C ALA A 105 0.00 8.34 8.98
N SER A 106 0.14 7.43 9.95
CA SER A 106 -0.96 6.91 10.78
C SER A 106 -1.76 8.04 11.45
N LYS A 107 -1.07 8.97 12.10
CA LYS A 107 -1.73 10.12 12.75
C LYS A 107 -2.42 11.04 11.74
N LYS A 108 -1.75 11.38 10.64
CA LYS A 108 -2.29 12.32 9.65
C LYS A 108 -3.49 11.76 8.91
N LEU A 109 -3.47 10.46 8.60
CA LEU A 109 -4.56 9.77 7.90
C LEU A 109 -5.64 9.23 8.85
N ASN A 110 -5.49 9.36 10.17
CA ASN A 110 -6.38 8.81 11.19
C ASN A 110 -6.55 7.29 11.11
N LEU A 111 -5.44 6.57 10.95
CA LEU A 111 -5.40 5.13 10.89
C LEU A 111 -4.64 4.57 12.09
N PRO A 112 -5.32 4.23 13.20
CA PRO A 112 -4.64 3.68 14.37
C PRO A 112 -3.97 2.35 14.06
N ILE A 113 -2.78 2.14 14.62
CA ILE A 113 -2.08 0.86 14.57
C ILE A 113 -2.58 0.03 15.75
N VAL A 114 -3.30 -1.05 15.48
CA VAL A 114 -3.98 -1.87 16.49
C VAL A 114 -3.24 -3.15 16.83
N SER A 115 -2.30 -3.56 15.98
CA SER A 115 -1.42 -4.72 16.21
C SER A 115 -0.14 -4.57 15.42
N GLY A 116 0.81 -5.43 15.70
CA GLY A 116 2.06 -5.47 14.95
C GLY A 116 2.99 -6.56 15.43
N ASN A 117 4.05 -6.77 14.65
CA ASN A 117 5.13 -7.67 14.92
C ASN A 117 6.46 -7.03 14.57
N VAL A 118 7.52 -7.33 15.32
CA VAL A 118 8.88 -6.96 14.96
C VAL A 118 9.77 -8.18 14.95
N SER A 119 10.61 -8.28 13.92
CA SER A 119 11.63 -9.31 13.75
C SER A 119 12.97 -8.62 13.47
N PHE A 120 13.98 -8.96 14.26
CA PHE A 120 15.35 -8.51 14.11
C PHE A 120 16.29 -9.67 13.79
N TYR A 121 17.57 -9.37 13.56
CA TYR A 121 18.60 -10.33 13.21
C TYR A 121 18.32 -11.11 11.91
N ASN A 122 17.57 -10.50 10.99
CA ASN A 122 17.34 -11.08 9.67
C ASN A 122 18.57 -10.83 8.79
N GLU A 123 19.52 -11.72 8.86
CA GLU A 123 20.77 -11.64 8.09
C GLU A 123 21.25 -13.04 7.67
N THR A 124 21.99 -13.10 6.58
CA THR A 124 22.66 -14.30 6.09
C THR A 124 24.10 -13.95 5.71
N ASN A 125 25.08 -14.67 6.25
CA ASN A 125 26.50 -14.41 6.02
C ASN A 125 26.89 -12.95 6.32
N ASN A 126 26.39 -12.39 7.43
CA ASN A 126 26.58 -10.98 7.83
C ASN A 126 25.97 -9.94 6.87
N ILE A 127 25.18 -10.34 5.87
CA ILE A 127 24.42 -9.45 4.98
C ILE A 127 23.01 -9.32 5.56
N ASN A 128 22.67 -8.10 5.99
CA ASN A 128 21.33 -7.79 6.49
C ASN A 128 20.32 -7.72 5.34
N ILE A 129 19.06 -8.07 5.62
CA ILE A 129 17.97 -7.74 4.72
C ILE A 129 17.80 -6.22 4.61
N PRO A 130 17.26 -5.70 3.50
CA PRO A 130 16.82 -4.30 3.46
C PRO A 130 15.69 -4.08 4.47
N PRO A 131 15.53 -2.84 4.96
CA PRO A 131 14.44 -2.51 5.88
C PRO A 131 13.08 -2.81 5.25
N THR A 132 12.29 -3.63 5.92
CA THR A 132 11.01 -4.14 5.38
C THR A 132 9.87 -3.91 6.38
N PRO A 133 9.40 -2.66 6.52
CA PRO A 133 8.25 -2.32 7.36
C PRO A 133 6.95 -2.60 6.62
N GLN A 134 6.55 -3.86 6.50
CA GLN A 134 5.29 -4.25 5.85
C GLN A 134 4.10 -3.70 6.63
N ILE A 135 3.20 -3.02 5.94
CA ILE A 135 1.94 -2.50 6.47
C ILE A 135 0.80 -3.39 6.01
N GLY A 136 -0.08 -3.77 6.93
CA GLY A 136 -1.38 -4.32 6.63
C GLY A 136 -2.46 -3.29 7.00
N ALA A 137 -3.47 -3.14 6.17
CA ALA A 137 -4.56 -2.22 6.44
C ALA A 137 -5.93 -2.90 6.25
N VAL A 138 -6.88 -2.49 7.08
CA VAL A 138 -8.27 -2.97 6.99
C VAL A 138 -9.23 -1.79 6.89
N GLY A 139 -10.24 -1.97 6.05
CA GLY A 139 -11.34 -1.02 5.91
C GLY A 139 -12.69 -1.73 5.86
N VAL A 140 -13.76 -0.99 6.05
CA VAL A 140 -15.14 -1.50 6.00
C VAL A 140 -15.89 -0.90 4.82
N ILE A 141 -16.73 -1.71 4.22
CA ILE A 141 -17.65 -1.35 3.15
C ILE A 141 -19.06 -1.66 3.65
N ASP A 142 -19.90 -0.62 3.82
CA ASP A 142 -21.25 -0.79 4.34
C ASP A 142 -22.19 -1.51 3.39
N ASP A 143 -21.95 -1.38 2.08
CA ASP A 143 -22.69 -2.05 1.02
C ASP A 143 -21.75 -2.52 -0.09
N TYR A 144 -21.43 -3.81 -0.11
CA TYR A 144 -20.52 -4.40 -1.07
C TYR A 144 -20.97 -4.27 -2.54
N ARG A 145 -22.24 -3.98 -2.80
CA ARG A 145 -22.77 -3.73 -4.15
C ARG A 145 -22.26 -2.41 -4.74
N LYS A 146 -21.62 -1.57 -3.91
CA LYS A 146 -20.98 -0.32 -4.31
C LYS A 146 -19.46 -0.46 -4.51
N VAL A 147 -18.91 -1.65 -4.33
CA VAL A 147 -17.49 -1.91 -4.61
C VAL A 147 -17.21 -1.62 -6.08
N ILE A 148 -16.16 -0.88 -6.34
CA ILE A 148 -15.64 -0.66 -7.68
C ILE A 148 -14.31 -1.39 -7.86
N SER A 149 -13.97 -1.71 -9.08
CA SER A 149 -12.71 -2.36 -9.44
C SER A 149 -11.95 -1.51 -10.43
N TYR A 150 -10.63 -1.69 -10.48
CA TYR A 150 -9.77 -0.98 -11.43
C TYR A 150 -10.09 -1.31 -12.90
N ASN A 151 -10.72 -2.46 -13.17
CA ASN A 151 -11.07 -2.92 -14.53
C ASN A 151 -12.56 -2.78 -14.87
N SER A 152 -13.34 -2.03 -14.10
CA SER A 152 -14.77 -1.81 -14.33
C SER A 152 -15.08 -0.65 -15.29
N PHE A 153 -14.09 -0.18 -16.05
CA PHE A 153 -14.25 0.87 -17.04
C PHE A 153 -14.91 0.36 -18.33
N HIS A 154 -15.56 1.25 -19.07
CA HIS A 154 -16.24 0.98 -20.32
C HIS A 154 -15.59 1.70 -21.50
N ILE A 155 -15.90 1.29 -22.71
CA ILE A 155 -15.47 2.00 -23.93
C ILE A 155 -16.07 3.42 -23.90
N ASN A 156 -15.24 4.43 -24.14
CA ASN A 156 -15.53 5.86 -24.09
C ASN A 156 -15.58 6.48 -22.66
N ASP A 157 -15.24 5.74 -21.60
CA ASP A 157 -15.00 6.36 -20.32
C ASP A 157 -13.79 7.32 -20.41
N GLU A 158 -13.87 8.45 -19.75
CA GLU A 158 -12.76 9.40 -19.63
C GLU A 158 -11.85 9.01 -18.46
N LEU A 159 -10.54 9.13 -18.65
CA LEU A 159 -9.53 8.83 -17.63
C LEU A 159 -9.05 10.11 -16.97
N TYR A 160 -9.12 10.16 -15.66
CA TYR A 160 -8.68 11.29 -14.84
C TYR A 160 -7.56 10.91 -13.88
N LEU A 161 -6.49 11.68 -13.87
CA LEU A 161 -5.45 11.60 -12.84
C LEU A 161 -5.81 12.51 -11.67
N ILE A 162 -5.93 11.95 -10.47
CA ILE A 162 -6.20 12.70 -9.24
C ILE A 162 -4.94 12.72 -8.38
N GLY A 163 -4.32 13.88 -8.29
CA GLY A 163 -3.06 14.09 -7.58
C GLY A 163 -2.07 14.94 -8.38
N ALA A 164 -0.87 15.04 -7.85
CA ALA A 164 0.22 15.70 -8.54
C ALA A 164 0.94 14.74 -9.49
N HIS A 165 1.49 15.28 -10.56
CA HIS A 165 2.39 14.52 -11.44
C HIS A 165 3.68 14.16 -10.72
N GLY A 166 4.25 12.99 -11.05
CA GLY A 166 5.61 12.63 -10.64
C GLY A 166 6.64 13.61 -11.24
N THR A 167 7.67 13.92 -10.46
CA THR A 167 8.71 14.87 -10.87
C THR A 167 10.03 14.21 -11.21
N HIS A 168 10.21 12.94 -10.88
CA HIS A 168 11.44 12.17 -11.13
C HIS A 168 11.14 10.67 -11.20
N LEU A 169 12.11 9.90 -11.70
CA LEU A 169 12.08 8.44 -11.79
C LEU A 169 13.01 7.74 -10.78
N SER A 170 13.53 8.49 -9.81
CA SER A 170 14.41 8.00 -8.77
C SER A 170 13.70 6.97 -7.87
N SER A 171 14.42 5.95 -7.46
CA SER A 171 13.92 4.77 -6.71
C SER A 171 12.87 3.92 -7.44
N SER A 172 12.60 4.20 -8.71
CA SER A 172 11.61 3.47 -9.51
C SER A 172 12.13 2.14 -10.05
N ALA A 173 11.21 1.30 -10.56
CA ALA A 173 11.57 0.10 -11.30
C ALA A 173 12.37 0.42 -12.56
N TYR A 174 12.08 1.54 -13.24
CA TYR A 174 12.83 2.02 -14.39
C TYR A 174 14.31 2.25 -14.04
N GLU A 175 14.58 3.00 -12.98
CA GLU A 175 15.95 3.26 -12.52
C GLU A 175 16.70 1.95 -12.27
N ARG A 176 16.08 0.98 -11.62
CA ARG A 176 16.69 -0.32 -11.32
C ARG A 176 16.94 -1.22 -12.53
N CYS A 177 16.10 -1.13 -13.54
CA CYS A 177 16.24 -1.95 -14.74
C CYS A 177 17.31 -1.43 -15.71
N PHE A 178 17.51 -0.11 -15.74
CA PHE A 178 18.32 0.53 -16.79
C PHE A 178 19.64 1.11 -16.28
N PHE A 179 19.82 1.25 -14.97
CA PHE A 179 21.06 1.80 -14.41
C PHE A 179 21.77 0.79 -13.52
N ASP A 180 23.11 0.89 -13.45
CA ASP A 180 23.91 0.00 -12.61
C ASP A 180 23.64 0.28 -11.13
N HIS A 181 23.25 -0.75 -10.38
CA HIS A 181 22.96 -0.69 -8.94
C HIS A 181 24.08 -0.08 -8.08
N LYS A 182 25.34 -0.11 -8.55
CA LYS A 182 26.47 0.51 -7.84
C LYS A 182 26.47 2.03 -7.96
N ILE A 183 25.86 2.58 -9.00
CA ILE A 183 25.78 4.02 -9.27
C ILE A 183 24.54 4.62 -8.57
N ILE A 184 23.44 3.88 -8.53
CA ILE A 184 22.13 4.33 -8.06
C ILE A 184 22.09 4.57 -6.53
N LYS A 185 22.78 3.77 -5.74
CA LYS A 185 22.64 3.73 -4.28
C LYS A 185 22.99 5.03 -3.56
N LYS A 186 23.69 5.97 -4.19
CA LYS A 186 24.21 7.15 -3.50
C LYS A 186 23.30 8.38 -3.56
N ASP A 187 22.44 8.48 -4.57
CA ASP A 187 21.63 9.68 -4.84
C ASP A 187 20.15 9.38 -5.13
N SER A 188 19.73 8.10 -5.02
CA SER A 188 18.35 7.72 -5.29
C SER A 188 17.44 8.07 -4.09
N VAL A 189 16.44 8.87 -4.33
CA VAL A 189 15.50 9.37 -3.31
C VAL A 189 14.09 8.91 -3.66
N PRO A 190 13.34 8.28 -2.74
CA PRO A 190 11.95 7.93 -2.99
C PRO A 190 11.07 9.18 -3.16
N PRO A 191 9.97 9.08 -3.92
CA PRO A 191 9.04 10.19 -4.08
C PRO A 191 8.42 10.57 -2.72
N LYS A 192 8.34 11.87 -2.45
CA LYS A 192 7.76 12.38 -1.20
C LYS A 192 6.24 12.34 -1.25
N VAL A 193 5.62 11.95 -0.15
CA VAL A 193 4.16 11.98 0.01
C VAL A 193 3.69 13.25 0.71
N ASN A 194 2.70 13.91 0.13
CA ASN A 194 1.95 14.94 0.83
C ASN A 194 0.70 14.33 1.47
N LEU A 195 0.79 13.97 2.75
CA LEU A 195 -0.30 13.31 3.49
C LEU A 195 -1.59 14.14 3.57
N THR A 196 -1.52 15.46 3.46
CA THR A 196 -2.71 16.31 3.40
C THR A 196 -3.43 16.14 2.07
N ASN A 197 -2.69 16.10 0.97
CA ASN A 197 -3.24 15.83 -0.35
C ASN A 197 -3.78 14.41 -0.44
N GLU A 198 -3.07 13.41 0.11
CA GLU A 198 -3.55 12.02 0.19
C GLU A 198 -4.93 11.96 0.85
N LYS A 199 -5.09 12.58 2.00
CA LYS A 199 -6.37 12.63 2.70
C LYS A 199 -7.47 13.33 1.91
N ASN A 200 -7.15 14.46 1.27
CA ASN A 200 -8.09 15.22 0.45
C ASN A 200 -8.51 14.43 -0.79
N ASN A 201 -7.56 13.81 -1.48
CA ASN A 201 -7.82 12.96 -2.63
C ASN A 201 -8.69 11.75 -2.25
N GLY A 202 -8.37 11.08 -1.13
CA GLY A 202 -9.17 9.98 -0.61
C GLY A 202 -10.62 10.40 -0.31
N ASN A 203 -10.81 11.56 0.31
CA ASN A 203 -12.14 12.12 0.57
C ASN A 203 -12.91 12.44 -0.73
N LEU A 204 -12.22 12.93 -1.76
CA LEU A 204 -12.81 13.19 -3.07
C LEU A 204 -13.25 11.87 -3.73
N ILE A 205 -12.34 10.90 -3.83
CA ILE A 205 -12.63 9.56 -4.42
C ILE A 205 -13.81 8.91 -3.72
N THR A 206 -13.83 8.89 -2.39
CA THR A 206 -14.95 8.35 -1.61
C THR A 206 -16.29 9.01 -1.98
N LYS A 207 -16.31 10.34 -2.16
CA LYS A 207 -17.52 11.06 -2.60
C LYS A 207 -17.93 10.67 -4.02
N LEU A 208 -16.98 10.53 -4.94
CA LEU A 208 -17.25 10.15 -6.33
C LEU A 208 -17.83 8.74 -6.43
N ILE A 209 -17.27 7.78 -5.68
CA ILE A 209 -17.77 6.40 -5.59
C ILE A 209 -19.20 6.39 -5.02
N ASN A 210 -19.41 7.06 -3.88
CA ASN A 210 -20.72 7.09 -3.22
C ASN A 210 -21.82 7.69 -4.10
N LYS A 211 -21.46 8.68 -4.93
CA LYS A 211 -22.37 9.32 -5.90
C LYS A 211 -22.48 8.54 -7.22
N LYS A 212 -21.76 7.42 -7.39
CA LYS A 212 -21.69 6.63 -8.63
C LYS A 212 -21.28 7.46 -9.85
N ILE A 213 -20.35 8.41 -9.67
CA ILE A 213 -19.83 9.27 -10.74
C ILE A 213 -18.69 8.56 -11.48
N ILE A 214 -17.91 7.72 -10.77
CA ILE A 214 -16.80 6.94 -11.36
C ILE A 214 -17.18 5.47 -11.42
N SER A 215 -16.78 4.80 -12.50
CA SER A 215 -17.00 3.37 -12.77
C SER A 215 -15.83 2.52 -12.29
N ALA A 216 -14.60 3.03 -12.34
CA ALA A 216 -13.38 2.36 -11.96
C ALA A 216 -12.45 3.30 -11.20
N CYS A 217 -11.57 2.73 -10.37
CA CYS A 217 -10.53 3.46 -9.68
C CYS A 217 -9.31 2.56 -9.47
N HIS A 218 -8.12 3.14 -9.65
CA HIS A 218 -6.84 2.48 -9.39
C HIS A 218 -5.89 3.48 -8.74
N ASP A 219 -5.08 3.02 -7.80
CA ASP A 219 -3.95 3.80 -7.32
C ASP A 219 -2.79 3.73 -8.33
N ILE A 220 -1.90 4.70 -8.30
CA ILE A 220 -0.69 4.66 -9.09
C ILE A 220 0.40 4.01 -8.25
N SER A 221 0.75 2.78 -8.61
CA SER A 221 1.72 1.92 -7.94
C SER A 221 2.64 1.24 -8.94
N ASP A 222 2.90 -0.05 -8.81
CA ASP A 222 3.76 -0.81 -9.72
C ASP A 222 3.23 -0.78 -11.17
N GLY A 223 4.06 -0.25 -12.05
CA GLY A 223 3.76 -0.14 -13.47
C GLY A 223 3.15 1.21 -13.90
N GLY A 224 2.87 2.10 -12.95
CA GLY A 224 2.35 3.45 -13.22
C GLY A 224 0.86 3.55 -13.30
#